data_f2e88fe625971526b610ed19dd689924
#
_entry.id   f2e88fe625971526b610ed19dd689924
#
_cell.length_a   1.000
_cell.length_b   1.000
_cell.length_c   1.000
_cell.angle_alpha   90.00
_cell.angle_beta   90.00
_cell.angle_gamma   90.00
#
_symmetry.space_group_name_H-M   'P 1'
#
loop_
_entity.id
_entity.type
_entity.pdbx_description
1 polymer ?
#
loop_
_entity_poly.entity_id
_entity_poly.type
_entity_poly.pdbx_seq_one_letter_code
_entity_poly.pdbx_strand_id
1 'polypeptide(L)'
;MNETMLFRLAGWSAYFNAAVFLLSLVALMLFFSIGGFWGRINDSLSIFWMLSFIPLVVAFYQINRSVNAPISLASSIVGISAAIVFAVLQFLLVLGLVRFDQTFTAVLFITGIFGLSVLIHALLARAGHTLPYGLTWVMIIYGLASMIGAVGFQIGGEQHPLAMIGLLLTAISGLVWVIWFGRLLLSEGVSAALAGTI
;
A
#
# COMPACT_ATOMS: atom_id res chain seq x y z
N MET A 1 13.21 -17.70 -8.62
CA MET A 1 11.97 -17.19 -9.31
C MET A 1 12.45 -16.32 -10.47
N ASN A 2 12.01 -16.56 -11.71
CA ASN A 2 12.36 -15.73 -12.87
C ASN A 2 11.74 -14.33 -12.67
N GLU A 3 12.44 -13.27 -13.05
CA GLU A 3 11.98 -11.87 -12.89
C GLU A 3 10.64 -11.61 -13.59
N THR A 4 10.42 -12.19 -14.76
CA THR A 4 9.14 -12.13 -15.46
C THR A 4 7.99 -12.72 -14.63
N MET A 5 8.24 -13.83 -13.93
CA MET A 5 7.24 -14.45 -13.04
C MET A 5 6.94 -13.55 -11.83
N LEU A 6 7.96 -12.92 -11.26
CA LEU A 6 7.79 -11.96 -10.17
C LEU A 6 6.92 -10.77 -10.59
N PHE A 7 7.22 -10.15 -11.74
CA PHE A 7 6.44 -9.01 -12.23
C PHE A 7 4.99 -9.38 -12.55
N ARG A 8 4.76 -10.57 -13.12
CA ARG A 8 3.39 -11.08 -13.34
C ARG A 8 2.66 -11.32 -12.02
N LEU A 9 3.31 -11.93 -11.03
CA LEU A 9 2.73 -12.12 -9.69
C LEU A 9 2.38 -10.78 -9.05
N ALA A 10 3.29 -9.81 -9.07
CA ALA A 10 3.06 -8.47 -8.55
C ALA A 10 1.92 -7.76 -9.30
N GLY A 11 1.86 -7.88 -10.63
CA GLY A 11 0.79 -7.30 -11.43
C GLY A 11 -0.60 -7.84 -11.06
N TRP A 12 -0.75 -9.16 -10.92
CA TRP A 12 -2.01 -9.77 -10.45
C TRP A 12 -2.31 -9.41 -8.99
N SER A 13 -1.28 -9.35 -8.14
CA SER A 13 -1.43 -8.91 -6.74
C SER A 13 -1.94 -7.47 -6.64
N ALA A 14 -1.57 -6.60 -7.58
CA ALA A 14 -2.09 -5.24 -7.65
C ALA A 14 -3.61 -5.20 -7.93
N TYR A 15 -4.10 -5.97 -8.89
CA TYR A 15 -5.55 -6.06 -9.14
C TYR A 15 -6.30 -6.71 -8.00
N PHE A 16 -5.73 -7.75 -7.37
CA PHE A 16 -6.29 -8.33 -6.17
C PHE A 16 -6.37 -7.31 -5.03
N ASN A 17 -5.30 -6.52 -4.82
CA ASN A 17 -5.26 -5.43 -3.85
C ASN A 17 -6.40 -4.42 -4.07
N ALA A 18 -6.57 -3.94 -5.30
CA ALA A 18 -7.62 -3.00 -5.66
C ALA A 18 -9.03 -3.58 -5.41
N ALA A 19 -9.25 -4.83 -5.79
CA ALA A 19 -10.54 -5.50 -5.57
C ALA A 19 -10.85 -5.68 -4.07
N VAL A 20 -9.89 -6.16 -3.29
CA VAL A 20 -10.03 -6.32 -1.83
C VAL A 20 -10.25 -4.98 -1.14
N PHE A 21 -9.54 -3.93 -1.55
CA PHE A 21 -9.74 -2.59 -1.02
C PHE A 21 -11.17 -2.08 -1.26
N LEU A 22 -11.70 -2.23 -2.47
CA LEU A 22 -13.08 -1.82 -2.78
C LEU A 22 -14.11 -2.62 -1.98
N LEU A 23 -13.90 -3.94 -1.83
CA LEU A 23 -14.77 -4.78 -0.98
C LEU A 23 -14.68 -4.35 0.49
N SER A 24 -13.49 -4.01 0.98
CA SER A 24 -13.29 -3.49 2.34
C SER A 24 -14.04 -2.17 2.55
N LEU A 25 -14.01 -1.25 1.59
CA LEU A 25 -14.79 -0.01 1.65
C LEU A 25 -16.30 -0.28 1.70
N VAL A 26 -16.80 -1.22 0.91
CA VAL A 26 -18.23 -1.61 0.97
C VAL A 26 -18.57 -2.19 2.34
N ALA A 27 -17.73 -3.08 2.88
CA ALA A 27 -17.93 -3.65 4.21
C ALA A 27 -17.91 -2.57 5.30
N LEU A 28 -17.01 -1.57 5.19
CA LEU A 28 -16.93 -0.44 6.10
C LEU A 28 -18.20 0.44 6.03
N MET A 29 -18.72 0.72 4.84
CA MET A 29 -19.97 1.46 4.67
C MET A 29 -21.17 0.73 5.28
N LEU A 30 -21.23 -0.61 5.09
CA LEU A 30 -22.27 -1.43 5.70
C LEU A 30 -22.13 -1.49 7.23
N PHE A 31 -20.92 -1.49 7.76
CA PHE A 31 -20.69 -1.41 9.19
C PHE A 31 -21.24 -0.11 9.79
N PHE A 32 -20.99 1.03 9.17
CA PHE A 32 -21.54 2.31 9.66
C PHE A 32 -23.05 2.43 9.47
N SER A 33 -23.64 1.73 8.50
CA SER A 33 -25.07 1.83 8.20
C SER A 33 -25.91 0.84 9.03
N ILE A 34 -25.47 -0.39 9.18
CA ILE A 34 -26.23 -1.49 9.82
C ILE A 34 -25.48 -2.20 10.95
N GLY A 35 -24.20 -1.87 11.17
CA GLY A 35 -23.39 -2.43 12.26
C GLY A 35 -23.06 -3.92 12.11
N GLY A 36 -22.89 -4.56 13.27
CA GLY A 36 -22.77 -6.01 13.37
C GLY A 36 -21.45 -6.58 12.82
N PHE A 37 -21.54 -7.72 12.12
CA PHE A 37 -20.36 -8.47 11.68
C PHE A 37 -19.58 -7.83 10.53
N TRP A 38 -20.13 -6.79 9.89
CA TRP A 38 -19.47 -6.11 8.77
C TRP A 38 -18.13 -5.47 9.14
N GLY A 39 -17.97 -5.05 10.40
CA GLY A 39 -16.67 -4.61 10.90
C GLY A 39 -15.62 -5.72 10.83
N ARG A 40 -15.95 -6.93 11.28
CA ARG A 40 -15.04 -8.09 11.19
C ARG A 40 -14.71 -8.48 9.75
N ILE A 41 -15.67 -8.34 8.82
CA ILE A 41 -15.42 -8.56 7.39
C ILE A 41 -14.41 -7.51 6.88
N ASN A 42 -14.61 -6.23 7.19
CA ASN A 42 -13.69 -5.16 6.84
C ASN A 42 -12.27 -5.43 7.36
N ASP A 43 -12.15 -5.80 8.64
CA ASP A 43 -10.86 -6.09 9.27
C ASP A 43 -10.18 -7.29 8.62
N SER A 44 -10.94 -8.34 8.31
CA SER A 44 -10.43 -9.52 7.59
C SER A 44 -9.95 -9.18 6.18
N LEU A 45 -10.72 -8.41 5.43
CA LEU A 45 -10.33 -7.94 4.09
C LEU A 45 -9.08 -7.06 4.15
N SER A 46 -8.94 -6.23 5.19
CA SER A 46 -7.78 -5.37 5.40
C SER A 46 -6.48 -6.15 5.58
N ILE A 47 -6.51 -7.37 6.14
CA ILE A 47 -5.37 -8.28 6.20
C ILE A 47 -4.89 -8.64 4.78
N PHE A 48 -5.80 -9.11 3.94
CA PHE A 48 -5.47 -9.49 2.56
C PHE A 48 -5.05 -8.30 1.72
N TRP A 49 -5.73 -7.15 1.91
CA TRP A 49 -5.36 -5.90 1.26
C TRP A 49 -3.89 -5.54 1.54
N MET A 50 -3.48 -5.54 2.81
CA MET A 50 -2.12 -5.13 3.17
C MET A 50 -1.08 -6.17 2.76
N LEU A 51 -1.34 -7.47 2.93
CA LEU A 51 -0.42 -8.53 2.51
C LEU A 51 -0.20 -8.56 0.99
N SER A 52 -1.21 -8.18 0.21
CA SER A 52 -1.10 -8.10 -1.24
C SER A 52 -0.14 -7.01 -1.76
N PHE A 53 0.30 -6.08 -0.91
CA PHE A 53 1.37 -5.15 -1.26
C PHE A 53 2.76 -5.79 -1.26
N ILE A 54 2.98 -6.92 -0.58
CA ILE A 54 4.31 -7.53 -0.47
C ILE A 54 4.93 -7.82 -1.85
N PRO A 55 4.24 -8.49 -2.81
CA PRO A 55 4.78 -8.69 -4.15
C PRO A 55 5.07 -7.39 -4.90
N LEU A 56 4.28 -6.33 -4.67
CA LEU A 56 4.51 -5.02 -5.29
C LEU A 56 5.78 -4.36 -4.75
N VAL A 57 6.01 -4.44 -3.43
CA VAL A 57 7.21 -3.90 -2.80
C VAL A 57 8.46 -4.64 -3.28
N VAL A 58 8.39 -5.98 -3.45
CA VAL A 58 9.48 -6.76 -4.03
C VAL A 58 9.73 -6.36 -5.49
N ALA A 59 8.68 -6.10 -6.28
CA ALA A 59 8.84 -5.59 -7.64
C ALA A 59 9.48 -4.20 -7.66
N PHE A 60 9.12 -3.30 -6.75
CA PHE A 60 9.79 -2.00 -6.59
C PHE A 60 11.27 -2.13 -6.27
N TYR A 61 11.64 -3.07 -5.38
CA TYR A 61 13.05 -3.35 -5.11
C TYR A 61 13.79 -3.72 -6.40
N GLN A 62 13.26 -4.64 -7.17
CA GLN A 62 13.90 -5.08 -8.41
C GLN A 62 14.05 -3.95 -9.43
N ILE A 63 13.02 -3.11 -9.59
CA ILE A 63 13.03 -1.98 -10.52
C ILE A 63 14.05 -0.90 -10.06
N ASN A 64 14.14 -0.62 -8.77
CA ASN A 64 14.91 0.50 -8.24
C ASN A 64 16.33 0.14 -7.77
N ARG A 65 16.70 -1.14 -7.70
CA ARG A 65 18.02 -1.58 -7.23
C ARG A 65 19.16 -1.08 -8.14
N SER A 66 18.91 -0.90 -9.43
CA SER A 66 19.88 -0.33 -10.37
C SER A 66 20.17 1.16 -10.12
N VAL A 67 19.20 1.89 -9.54
CA VAL A 67 19.34 3.30 -9.18
C VAL A 67 20.09 3.45 -7.86
N ASN A 68 19.62 2.76 -6.81
CA ASN A 68 20.27 2.74 -5.50
C ASN A 68 19.84 1.50 -4.71
N ALA A 69 20.64 0.42 -4.79
CA ALA A 69 20.33 -0.85 -4.16
C ALA A 69 20.17 -0.78 -2.62
N PRO A 70 21.05 -0.10 -1.85
CA PRO A 70 20.89 0.01 -0.39
C PRO A 70 19.60 0.71 0.03
N ILE A 71 19.27 1.85 -0.58
CA ILE A 71 18.06 2.60 -0.23
C ILE A 71 16.80 1.82 -0.66
N SER A 72 16.82 1.22 -1.85
CA SER A 72 15.72 0.39 -2.33
C SER A 72 15.48 -0.81 -1.42
N LEU A 73 16.54 -1.50 -0.97
CA LEU A 73 16.44 -2.63 -0.04
C LEU A 73 15.89 -2.19 1.32
N ALA A 74 16.44 -1.14 1.90
CA ALA A 74 16.00 -0.62 3.20
C ALA A 74 14.53 -0.22 3.16
N SER A 75 14.12 0.51 2.11
CA SER A 75 12.72 0.90 1.90
C SER A 75 11.80 -0.32 1.76
N SER A 76 12.23 -1.35 1.03
CA SER A 76 11.45 -2.57 0.86
C SER A 76 11.30 -3.34 2.17
N ILE A 77 12.36 -3.44 2.99
CA ILE A 77 12.29 -4.06 4.32
C ILE A 77 11.28 -3.32 5.19
N VAL A 78 11.34 -1.98 5.21
CA VAL A 78 10.38 -1.15 5.95
C VAL A 78 8.95 -1.38 5.47
N GLY A 79 8.70 -1.36 4.16
CA GLY A 79 7.38 -1.57 3.58
C GLY A 79 6.81 -2.96 3.87
N ILE A 80 7.63 -4.02 3.71
CA ILE A 80 7.20 -5.40 4.00
C ILE A 80 6.93 -5.58 5.49
N SER A 81 7.80 -5.05 6.35
CA SER A 81 7.61 -5.11 7.81
C SER A 81 6.33 -4.39 8.22
N ALA A 82 6.07 -3.20 7.68
CA ALA A 82 4.84 -2.47 7.93
C ALA A 82 3.60 -3.28 7.49
N ALA A 83 3.65 -3.91 6.31
CA ALA A 83 2.54 -4.73 5.82
C ALA A 83 2.28 -5.94 6.73
N ILE A 84 3.31 -6.62 7.20
CA ILE A 84 3.18 -7.76 8.11
C ILE A 84 2.64 -7.32 9.47
N VAL A 85 3.18 -6.26 10.07
CA VAL A 85 2.73 -5.76 11.38
C VAL A 85 1.28 -5.31 11.31
N PHE A 86 0.89 -4.60 10.25
CA PHE A 86 -0.52 -4.24 10.00
C PHE A 86 -1.42 -5.49 9.96
N ALA A 87 -1.05 -6.49 9.16
CA ALA A 87 -1.83 -7.71 9.01
C ALA A 87 -1.95 -8.47 10.34
N VAL A 88 -0.89 -8.54 11.15
CA VAL A 88 -0.91 -9.15 12.48
C VAL A 88 -1.86 -8.40 13.41
N LEU A 89 -1.82 -7.07 13.46
CA LEU A 89 -2.73 -6.28 14.30
C LEU A 89 -4.20 -6.48 13.90
N GLN A 90 -4.50 -6.48 12.60
CA GLN A 90 -5.84 -6.76 12.10
C GLN A 90 -6.29 -8.19 12.42
N PHE A 91 -5.40 -9.16 12.30
CA PHE A 91 -5.70 -10.54 12.66
C PHE A 91 -6.02 -10.69 14.16
N LEU A 92 -5.24 -10.05 15.04
CA LEU A 92 -5.52 -10.04 16.48
C LEU A 92 -6.87 -9.37 16.80
N LEU A 93 -7.22 -8.30 16.07
CA LEU A 93 -8.52 -7.63 16.19
C LEU A 93 -9.67 -8.55 15.77
N VAL A 94 -9.54 -9.25 14.63
CA VAL A 94 -10.55 -10.24 14.16
C VAL A 94 -10.77 -11.36 15.18
N LEU A 95 -9.70 -11.83 15.84
CA LEU A 95 -9.76 -12.83 16.90
C LEU A 95 -10.32 -12.28 18.23
N GLY A 96 -10.52 -10.96 18.36
CA GLY A 96 -10.97 -10.33 19.60
C GLY A 96 -9.91 -10.32 20.72
N LEU A 97 -8.63 -10.53 20.39
CA LEU A 97 -7.51 -10.50 21.33
C LEU A 97 -7.05 -9.09 21.68
N VAL A 98 -7.39 -8.13 20.83
CA VAL A 98 -7.14 -6.69 21.03
C VAL A 98 -8.41 -5.90 20.71
N ARG A 99 -8.51 -4.69 21.25
CA ARG A 99 -9.68 -3.82 21.04
C ARG A 99 -9.41 -2.86 19.89
N PHE A 100 -10.48 -2.43 19.19
CA PHE A 100 -10.41 -1.48 18.08
C PHE A 100 -9.75 -0.17 18.47
N ASP A 101 -10.12 0.41 19.62
CA ASP A 101 -9.57 1.66 20.13
C ASP A 101 -8.06 1.61 20.39
N GLN A 102 -7.53 0.42 20.72
CA GLN A 102 -6.10 0.20 20.95
C GLN A 102 -5.31 0.01 19.65
N THR A 103 -5.93 -0.57 18.64
CA THR A 103 -5.26 -0.92 17.37
C THR A 103 -5.37 0.14 16.31
N PHE A 104 -6.44 0.91 16.27
CA PHE A 104 -6.72 1.82 15.16
C PHE A 104 -5.63 2.88 14.98
N THR A 105 -5.17 3.49 16.06
CA THR A 105 -4.05 4.45 16.06
C THR A 105 -2.75 3.84 15.54
N ALA A 106 -2.43 2.61 15.99
CA ALA A 106 -1.24 1.90 15.55
C ALA A 106 -1.32 1.52 14.06
N VAL A 107 -2.48 1.07 13.60
CA VAL A 107 -2.75 0.71 12.20
C VAL A 107 -2.56 1.93 11.29
N LEU A 108 -3.08 3.10 11.65
CA LEU A 108 -2.88 4.33 10.87
C LEU A 108 -1.42 4.77 10.84
N PHE A 109 -0.71 4.67 11.97
CA PHE A 109 0.71 4.98 12.04
C PHE A 109 1.53 4.05 11.12
N ILE A 110 1.25 2.75 11.16
CA ILE A 110 1.90 1.75 10.28
C ILE A 110 1.58 2.02 8.81
N THR A 111 0.36 2.46 8.48
CA THR A 111 0.00 2.89 7.13
C THR A 111 0.85 4.09 6.68
N GLY A 112 1.13 5.03 7.57
CA GLY A 112 2.06 6.14 7.31
C GLY A 112 3.49 5.66 7.04
N ILE A 113 3.99 4.68 7.81
CA ILE A 113 5.32 4.05 7.57
C ILE A 113 5.34 3.33 6.22
N PHE A 114 4.29 2.61 5.86
CA PHE A 114 4.16 1.99 4.55
C PHE A 114 4.16 3.05 3.44
N GLY A 115 3.44 4.16 3.64
CA GLY A 115 3.42 5.32 2.73
C GLY A 115 4.81 5.92 2.52
N LEU A 116 5.64 6.01 3.58
CA LEU A 116 7.04 6.43 3.48
C LEU A 116 7.86 5.48 2.58
N SER A 117 7.65 4.17 2.70
CA SER A 117 8.30 3.20 1.81
C SER A 117 7.92 3.43 0.35
N VAL A 118 6.63 3.60 0.05
CA VAL A 118 6.16 3.88 -1.32
C VAL A 118 6.73 5.21 -1.84
N LEU A 119 6.78 6.25 -1.00
CA LEU A 119 7.38 7.55 -1.34
C LEU A 119 8.85 7.41 -1.75
N ILE A 120 9.65 6.69 -0.97
CA ILE A 120 11.07 6.47 -1.28
C ILE A 120 11.22 5.73 -2.61
N HIS A 121 10.43 4.67 -2.85
CA HIS A 121 10.45 3.96 -4.12
C HIS A 121 10.03 4.84 -5.30
N ALA A 122 9.05 5.72 -5.12
CA ALA A 122 8.62 6.67 -6.14
C ALA A 122 9.72 7.69 -6.48
N LEU A 123 10.44 8.19 -5.47
CA LEU A 123 11.55 9.13 -5.66
C LEU A 123 12.73 8.46 -6.36
N LEU A 124 13.07 7.22 -6.01
CA LEU A 124 14.09 6.43 -6.70
C LEU A 124 13.70 6.19 -8.16
N ALA A 125 12.46 5.74 -8.40
CA ALA A 125 11.97 5.50 -9.76
C ALA A 125 11.97 6.76 -10.62
N ARG A 126 11.70 7.92 -10.02
CA ARG A 126 11.77 9.21 -10.68
C ARG A 126 13.21 9.60 -11.01
N ALA A 127 14.14 9.43 -10.07
CA ALA A 127 15.56 9.73 -10.28
C ALA A 127 16.20 8.85 -11.35
N GLY A 128 15.82 7.56 -11.39
CA GLY A 128 16.31 6.59 -12.37
C GLY A 128 15.50 6.51 -13.67
N HIS A 129 14.41 7.27 -13.79
CA HIS A 129 13.46 7.18 -14.92
C HIS A 129 12.94 5.75 -15.18
N THR A 130 12.85 4.94 -14.14
CA THR A 130 12.48 3.51 -14.25
C THR A 130 10.98 3.27 -14.36
N LEU A 131 10.15 4.26 -13.98
CA LEU A 131 8.68 4.22 -14.10
C LEU A 131 8.14 5.47 -14.80
N PRO A 132 6.95 5.38 -15.41
CA PRO A 132 6.29 6.54 -16.03
C PRO A 132 6.14 7.72 -15.06
N TYR A 133 6.44 8.92 -15.55
CA TYR A 133 6.42 10.15 -14.76
C TYR A 133 5.09 10.39 -14.02
N GLY A 134 3.96 10.17 -14.69
CA GLY A 134 2.64 10.31 -14.06
C GLY A 134 2.42 9.33 -12.92
N LEU A 135 2.86 8.07 -13.08
CA LEU A 135 2.75 7.05 -12.03
C LEU A 135 3.58 7.44 -10.80
N THR A 136 4.81 7.88 -10.99
CA THR A 136 5.67 8.31 -9.86
C THR A 136 5.06 9.47 -9.08
N TRP A 137 4.38 10.42 -9.74
CA TRP A 137 3.65 11.49 -9.05
C TRP A 137 2.49 10.97 -8.22
N VAL A 138 1.67 10.05 -8.75
CA VAL A 138 0.56 9.47 -7.99
C VAL A 138 1.07 8.71 -6.76
N MET A 139 2.20 7.99 -6.89
CA MET A 139 2.85 7.31 -5.77
C MET A 139 3.41 8.29 -4.73
N ILE A 140 3.98 9.43 -5.15
CA ILE A 140 4.44 10.50 -4.25
C ILE A 140 3.26 11.06 -3.46
N ILE A 141 2.15 11.37 -4.15
CA ILE A 141 0.92 11.86 -3.51
C ILE A 141 0.42 10.84 -2.49
N TYR A 142 0.36 9.55 -2.86
CA TYR A 142 -0.03 8.47 -1.95
C TYR A 142 0.84 8.43 -0.69
N GLY A 143 2.17 8.42 -0.86
CA GLY A 143 3.11 8.34 0.26
C GLY A 143 3.00 9.53 1.19
N LEU A 144 2.98 10.75 0.67
CA LEU A 144 2.82 11.98 1.45
C LEU A 144 1.46 12.03 2.14
N ALA A 145 0.38 11.69 1.43
CA ALA A 145 -0.97 11.71 1.98
C ALA A 145 -1.11 10.71 3.14
N SER A 146 -0.55 9.50 3.01
CA SER A 146 -0.55 8.49 4.07
C SER A 146 0.17 8.97 5.33
N MET A 147 1.32 9.62 5.18
CA MET A 147 2.07 10.21 6.30
C MET A 147 1.29 11.38 6.94
N ILE A 148 0.75 12.28 6.14
CA ILE A 148 -0.05 13.43 6.63
C ILE A 148 -1.31 12.93 7.35
N GLY A 149 -1.99 11.93 6.79
CA GLY A 149 -3.16 11.31 7.43
C GLY A 149 -2.82 10.68 8.77
N ALA A 150 -1.73 9.91 8.84
CA ALA A 150 -1.27 9.30 10.08
C ALA A 150 -0.89 10.35 11.14
N VAL A 151 -0.16 11.40 10.78
CA VAL A 151 0.21 12.50 11.69
C VAL A 151 -1.02 13.28 12.13
N GLY A 152 -1.91 13.62 11.20
CA GLY A 152 -3.16 14.34 11.51
C GLY A 152 -4.01 13.59 12.53
N PHE A 153 -4.10 12.27 12.39
CA PHE A 153 -4.81 11.43 13.34
C PHE A 153 -4.18 11.44 14.74
N GLN A 154 -2.84 11.39 14.82
CA GLN A 154 -2.13 11.44 16.10
C GLN A 154 -2.31 12.77 16.85
N ILE A 155 -2.47 13.88 16.10
CA ILE A 155 -2.61 15.22 16.67
C ILE A 155 -4.03 15.50 17.18
N GLY A 156 -5.05 15.10 16.42
CA GLY A 156 -6.43 15.50 16.69
C GLY A 156 -7.51 14.45 16.39
N GLY A 157 -7.11 13.19 16.20
CA GLY A 157 -8.04 12.08 15.95
C GLY A 157 -8.64 12.09 14.55
N GLU A 158 -9.71 11.31 14.37
CA GLU A 158 -10.34 11.07 13.07
C GLU A 158 -10.97 12.35 12.44
N GLN A 159 -11.40 13.30 13.25
CA GLN A 159 -12.03 14.54 12.79
C GLN A 159 -11.01 15.64 12.45
N HIS A 160 -9.74 15.43 12.67
CA HIS A 160 -8.72 16.41 12.35
C HIS A 160 -8.62 16.59 10.82
N PRO A 161 -8.63 17.82 10.27
CA PRO A 161 -8.63 18.05 8.82
C PRO A 161 -7.49 17.35 8.07
N LEU A 162 -6.30 17.31 8.65
CA LEU A 162 -5.16 16.58 8.04
C LEU A 162 -5.39 15.07 8.01
N ALA A 163 -6.06 14.50 9.01
CA ALA A 163 -6.42 13.08 9.00
C ALA A 163 -7.42 12.80 7.87
N MET A 164 -8.49 13.55 7.80
CA MET A 164 -9.54 13.37 6.77
C MET A 164 -9.02 13.54 5.35
N ILE A 165 -8.30 14.64 5.08
CA ILE A 165 -7.75 14.92 3.75
C ILE A 165 -6.67 13.90 3.40
N GLY A 166 -5.77 13.58 4.34
CA GLY A 166 -4.71 12.61 4.12
C GLY A 166 -5.26 11.22 3.82
N LEU A 167 -6.22 10.72 4.59
CA LEU A 167 -6.84 9.41 4.36
C LEU A 167 -7.61 9.35 3.04
N LEU A 168 -8.36 10.40 2.69
CA LEU A 168 -9.09 10.48 1.42
C LEU A 168 -8.12 10.45 0.22
N LEU A 169 -7.07 11.26 0.25
CA LEU A 169 -6.06 11.30 -0.80
C LEU A 169 -5.30 9.97 -0.88
N THR A 170 -5.00 9.33 0.26
CA THR A 170 -4.39 8.00 0.31
C THR A 170 -5.28 6.97 -0.38
N ALA A 171 -6.58 6.96 -0.10
CA ALA A 171 -7.51 6.01 -0.69
C ALA A 171 -7.60 6.18 -2.23
N ILE A 172 -7.78 7.42 -2.70
CA ILE A 172 -7.91 7.71 -4.13
C ILE A 172 -6.60 7.43 -4.88
N SER A 173 -5.49 8.02 -4.42
CA SER A 173 -4.19 7.84 -5.07
C SER A 173 -3.69 6.39 -4.94
N GLY A 174 -4.00 5.73 -3.83
CA GLY A 174 -3.71 4.32 -3.60
C GLY A 174 -4.34 3.42 -4.67
N LEU A 175 -5.63 3.57 -4.91
CA LEU A 175 -6.34 2.81 -5.93
C LEU A 175 -5.78 3.08 -7.33
N VAL A 176 -5.52 4.35 -7.66
CA VAL A 176 -5.00 4.75 -8.97
C VAL A 176 -3.62 4.16 -9.23
N TRP A 177 -2.65 4.34 -8.29
CA TRP A 177 -1.30 3.85 -8.54
C TRP A 177 -1.23 2.32 -8.57
N VAL A 178 -1.98 1.63 -7.73
CA VAL A 178 -2.00 0.15 -7.69
C VAL A 178 -2.51 -0.42 -9.01
N ILE A 179 -3.63 0.08 -9.53
CA ILE A 179 -4.18 -0.37 -10.82
C ILE A 179 -3.23 -0.02 -11.96
N TRP A 180 -2.68 1.19 -12.00
CA TRP A 180 -1.76 1.61 -13.06
C TRP A 180 -0.48 0.78 -13.03
N PHE A 181 0.12 0.58 -11.86
CA PHE A 181 1.32 -0.24 -11.70
C PHE A 181 1.06 -1.70 -12.08
N GLY A 182 -0.07 -2.28 -11.66
CA GLY A 182 -0.49 -3.62 -12.04
C GLY A 182 -0.59 -3.79 -13.56
N ARG A 183 -1.24 -2.83 -14.25
CA ARG A 183 -1.32 -2.81 -15.71
C ARG A 183 0.06 -2.74 -16.37
N LEU A 184 0.94 -1.91 -15.83
CA LEU A 184 2.32 -1.76 -16.32
C LEU A 184 3.08 -3.09 -16.22
N LEU A 185 3.03 -3.76 -15.07
CA LEU A 185 3.73 -5.01 -14.82
C LEU A 185 3.20 -6.19 -15.65
N LEU A 186 1.93 -6.16 -16.06
CA LEU A 186 1.32 -7.21 -16.89
C LEU A 186 1.49 -6.94 -18.40
N SER A 187 1.94 -5.75 -18.81
CA SER A 187 2.22 -5.47 -20.22
C SER A 187 3.51 -6.15 -20.66
N GLU A 188 3.44 -7.02 -21.68
CA GLU A 188 4.56 -7.87 -22.13
C GLU A 188 5.81 -7.07 -22.52
N GLY A 189 5.64 -5.92 -23.18
CA GLY A 189 6.76 -5.07 -23.60
C GLY A 189 7.51 -4.43 -22.44
N VAL A 190 6.82 -4.05 -21.38
CA VAL A 190 7.44 -3.38 -20.21
C VAL A 190 8.07 -4.41 -19.27
N SER A 191 7.44 -5.55 -19.05
CA SER A 191 8.02 -6.62 -18.23
C SER A 191 9.31 -7.16 -18.85
N ALA A 192 9.40 -7.26 -20.18
CA ALA A 192 10.64 -7.63 -20.89
C ALA A 192 11.71 -6.53 -20.81
N ALA A 193 11.32 -5.25 -20.97
CA ALA A 193 12.23 -4.12 -20.85
C ALA A 193 12.80 -3.97 -19.43
N LEU A 194 11.95 -4.12 -18.40
CA LEU A 194 12.38 -4.09 -16.99
C LEU A 194 13.28 -5.26 -16.62
N ALA A 195 13.05 -6.44 -17.20
CA ALA A 195 13.91 -7.61 -17.00
C ALA A 195 15.25 -7.53 -17.75
N GLY A 196 15.32 -6.77 -18.85
CA GLY A 196 16.53 -6.60 -19.67
C GLY A 196 17.45 -5.44 -19.24
N THR A 197 16.98 -4.57 -18.34
CA THR A 197 17.75 -3.43 -17.81
C THR A 197 18.41 -3.71 -16.46
N ILE A 198 18.30 -4.92 -15.96
CA ILE A 198 18.83 -5.39 -14.68
C ILE A 198 19.95 -6.39 -14.92
#